data_6c6ba7697e55d685500ef518a1161787
#
_entry.id   6c6ba7697e55d685500ef518a1161787
#
_cell.length_a   1.000
_cell.length_b   1.000
_cell.length_c   1.000
_cell.angle_alpha   90.00
_cell.angle_beta   90.00
_cell.angle_gamma   90.00
#
_symmetry.space_group_name_H-M   'P 1'
#
loop_
_entity.id
_entity.type
_entity.pdbx_description
1 polymer ?
#
loop_
_entity_poly.entity_id
_entity_poly.type
_entity_poly.pdbx_seq_one_letter_code
_entity_poly.pdbx_strand_id
1 'polypeptide(L)'
;MGEMSERSESIPMIIGIAGGTGSGKSTFSRELILRIGTGRILHLSHDSYYRDLSDLPLEERVRINFDHPDSLETDLLIQHLKDLRALKPIDVPLYDFKSYTRTGEVERFEPQPVVLVEGILIFAIPELRDQFDIKLFVDTDADLRFMRRLKRDIHERGRTMESVYEQYLDRVRPMHEAFVEPSKRYADLIIPRGGRSEEHTSELQSPSL
;
A
#
# COMPACT_ATOMS: atom_id res chain seq x y z
N MET A 1 7.42 -38.52 -20.91
CA MET A 1 6.39 -37.68 -21.54
C MET A 1 5.69 -36.95 -20.40
N GLY A 2 6.19 -35.76 -20.10
CA GLY A 2 5.68 -34.94 -19.01
C GLY A 2 4.51 -34.09 -19.50
N GLU A 3 3.38 -34.19 -18.84
CA GLU A 3 2.27 -33.27 -19.01
C GLU A 3 2.71 -31.87 -18.61
N MET A 4 2.98 -31.03 -19.60
CA MET A 4 2.97 -29.59 -19.42
C MET A 4 1.51 -29.21 -19.15
N SER A 5 1.18 -29.01 -17.86
CA SER A 5 -0.08 -28.39 -17.45
C SER A 5 -0.19 -27.06 -18.18
N GLU A 6 -1.12 -26.97 -19.14
CA GLU A 6 -1.55 -25.71 -19.74
C GLU A 6 -2.04 -24.81 -18.61
N ARG A 7 -1.21 -23.86 -18.21
CA ARG A 7 -1.66 -22.74 -17.37
C ARG A 7 -2.69 -21.99 -18.20
N SER A 8 -3.96 -22.14 -17.87
CA SER A 8 -5.01 -21.26 -18.35
C SER A 8 -4.54 -19.82 -18.06
N GLU A 9 -4.19 -19.08 -19.10
CA GLU A 9 -3.81 -17.68 -19.04
C GLU A 9 -5.06 -16.84 -18.73
N SER A 10 -5.50 -16.91 -17.48
CA SER A 10 -6.63 -16.09 -17.01
C SER A 10 -6.16 -14.66 -16.80
N ILE A 11 -6.98 -13.70 -17.23
CA ILE A 11 -6.77 -12.27 -16.95
C ILE A 11 -6.59 -12.10 -15.44
N PRO A 12 -5.52 -11.44 -14.99
CA PRO A 12 -5.28 -11.18 -13.57
C PRO A 12 -6.44 -10.46 -12.87
N MET A 13 -6.84 -10.96 -11.70
CA MET A 13 -7.74 -10.26 -10.80
C MET A 13 -6.96 -9.20 -10.02
N ILE A 14 -7.40 -7.94 -10.05
CA ILE A 14 -6.73 -6.82 -9.38
C ILE A 14 -7.52 -6.42 -8.12
N ILE A 15 -6.89 -6.55 -6.96
CA ILE A 15 -7.47 -6.22 -5.65
C ILE A 15 -6.79 -4.99 -5.09
N GLY A 16 -7.56 -3.94 -4.80
CA GLY A 16 -7.07 -2.73 -4.14
C GLY A 16 -7.29 -2.81 -2.62
N ILE A 17 -6.26 -2.46 -1.83
CA ILE A 17 -6.35 -2.34 -0.37
C ILE A 17 -5.98 -0.92 0.03
N ALA A 18 -7.00 -0.11 0.31
CA ALA A 18 -6.85 1.25 0.79
C ALA A 18 -7.00 1.37 2.32
N GLY A 19 -6.70 2.55 2.84
CA GLY A 19 -6.85 2.89 4.25
C GLY A 19 -5.78 3.87 4.70
N GLY A 20 -5.96 4.53 5.83
CA GLY A 20 -5.03 5.55 6.32
C GLY A 20 -3.62 5.01 6.61
N THR A 21 -2.65 5.91 6.69
CA THR A 21 -1.32 5.53 7.17
C THR A 21 -1.42 4.94 8.58
N GLY A 22 -0.71 3.84 8.85
CA GLY A 22 -0.79 3.13 10.14
C GLY A 22 -2.06 2.29 10.35
N SER A 23 -2.97 2.17 9.36
CA SER A 23 -4.20 1.37 9.50
C SER A 23 -3.95 -0.15 9.52
N GLY A 24 -2.78 -0.63 9.09
CA GLY A 24 -2.45 -2.06 9.05
C GLY A 24 -2.68 -2.70 7.68
N LYS A 25 -2.78 -1.92 6.60
CA LYS A 25 -2.91 -2.43 5.21
C LYS A 25 -1.85 -3.48 4.89
N SER A 26 -0.58 -3.16 5.10
CA SER A 26 0.54 -4.06 4.76
C SER A 26 0.53 -5.35 5.59
N THR A 27 0.06 -5.29 6.84
CA THR A 27 -0.15 -6.48 7.66
C THR A 27 -1.26 -7.34 7.08
N PHE A 28 -2.39 -6.73 6.74
CA PHE A 28 -3.53 -7.41 6.13
C PHE A 28 -3.16 -8.01 4.76
N SER A 29 -2.45 -7.25 3.91
CA SER A 29 -1.96 -7.73 2.62
C SER A 29 -1.07 -8.97 2.77
N ARG A 30 -0.16 -8.94 3.73
CA ARG A 30 0.76 -10.06 4.01
C ARG A 30 -0.01 -11.31 4.48
N GLU A 31 -0.98 -11.16 5.37
CA GLU A 31 -1.83 -12.29 5.81
C GLU A 31 -2.65 -12.86 4.66
N LEU A 32 -3.20 -12.02 3.79
CA LEU A 32 -3.93 -12.45 2.62
C LEU A 32 -3.04 -13.27 1.66
N ILE A 33 -1.83 -12.78 1.39
CA ILE A 33 -0.83 -13.47 0.55
C ILE A 33 -0.47 -14.83 1.14
N LEU A 34 -0.25 -14.91 2.44
CA LEU A 34 0.08 -16.18 3.11
C LEU A 34 -1.06 -17.20 3.01
N ARG A 35 -2.32 -16.76 3.08
CA ARG A 35 -3.49 -17.63 2.97
C ARG A 35 -3.80 -18.12 1.56
N ILE A 36 -3.57 -17.28 0.55
CA ILE A 36 -3.81 -17.63 -0.87
C ILE A 36 -2.62 -18.40 -1.45
N GLY A 37 -1.41 -18.15 -0.97
CA GLY A 37 -0.17 -18.75 -1.45
C GLY A 37 0.70 -17.75 -2.23
N THR A 38 1.96 -17.65 -1.83
CA THR A 38 2.93 -16.63 -2.32
C THR A 38 3.23 -16.71 -3.82
N GLY A 39 3.09 -17.89 -4.44
CA GLY A 39 3.38 -18.08 -5.86
C GLY A 39 2.24 -17.70 -6.82
N ARG A 40 1.14 -17.12 -6.31
CA ARG A 40 -0.05 -16.76 -7.09
C ARG A 40 -0.43 -15.29 -7.01
N ILE A 41 0.28 -14.51 -6.20
CA ILE A 41 -0.02 -13.11 -5.96
C ILE A 41 1.19 -12.26 -6.27
N LEU A 42 0.98 -11.24 -7.09
CA LEU A 42 1.87 -10.10 -7.20
C LEU A 42 1.41 -9.01 -6.23
N HIS A 43 2.30 -8.55 -5.37
CA HIS A 43 2.02 -7.45 -4.44
C HIS A 43 2.71 -6.17 -4.89
N LEU A 44 1.94 -5.12 -5.11
CA LEU A 44 2.41 -3.80 -5.50
C LEU A 44 2.06 -2.77 -4.42
N SER A 45 3.03 -1.96 -4.05
CA SER A 45 2.82 -0.80 -3.18
C SER A 45 2.70 0.47 -4.02
N HIS A 46 1.66 1.27 -3.80
CA HIS A 46 1.55 2.59 -4.43
C HIS A 46 2.71 3.51 -4.03
N ASP A 47 3.29 3.28 -2.85
CA ASP A 47 4.44 4.06 -2.37
C ASP A 47 5.70 3.87 -3.23
N SER A 48 5.81 2.79 -4.01
CA SER A 48 6.88 2.61 -5.00
C SER A 48 6.80 3.62 -6.17
N TYR A 49 5.62 4.20 -6.37
CA TYR A 49 5.33 5.11 -7.48
C TYR A 49 5.43 6.59 -7.10
N TYR A 50 6.02 6.94 -5.94
CA TYR A 50 6.39 8.33 -5.70
C TYR A 50 7.27 8.86 -6.83
N ARG A 51 7.06 10.12 -7.20
CA ARG A 51 7.82 10.77 -8.27
C ARG A 51 9.32 10.75 -7.97
N ASP A 52 10.10 10.63 -9.03
CA ASP A 52 11.55 10.85 -8.93
C ASP A 52 11.81 12.30 -8.60
N LEU A 53 12.59 12.53 -7.55
CA LEU A 53 12.97 13.83 -7.04
C LEU A 53 14.50 13.97 -7.03
N SER A 54 15.23 13.14 -7.77
CA SER A 54 16.69 13.12 -7.79
C SER A 54 17.31 14.47 -8.17
N ASP A 55 16.61 15.27 -8.98
CA ASP A 55 17.04 16.60 -9.39
C ASP A 55 16.93 17.67 -8.28
N LEU A 56 16.22 17.37 -7.18
CA LEU A 56 16.06 18.29 -6.06
C LEU A 56 17.05 17.97 -4.94
N PRO A 57 17.58 18.97 -4.22
CA PRO A 57 18.36 18.73 -3.02
C PRO A 57 17.51 18.11 -1.91
N LEU A 58 18.13 17.35 -1.00
CA LEU A 58 17.43 16.63 0.06
C LEU A 58 16.53 17.52 0.92
N GLU A 59 16.99 18.74 1.20
CA GLU A 59 16.26 19.73 2.01
C GLU A 59 14.93 20.15 1.38
N GLU A 60 14.84 20.17 0.06
CA GLU A 60 13.59 20.43 -0.67
C GLU A 60 12.70 19.20 -0.72
N ARG A 61 13.28 18.01 -0.94
CA ARG A 61 12.51 16.75 -0.95
C ARG A 61 11.75 16.53 0.36
N VAL A 62 12.38 16.78 1.52
CA VAL A 62 11.77 16.64 2.85
C VAL A 62 10.53 17.54 3.02
N ARG A 63 10.47 18.67 2.28
CA ARG A 63 9.35 19.62 2.35
C ARG A 63 8.16 19.23 1.50
N ILE A 64 8.29 18.25 0.62
CA ILE A 64 7.20 17.79 -0.24
C ILE A 64 6.11 17.08 0.58
N ASN A 65 4.86 17.32 0.19
CA ASN A 65 3.72 16.65 0.80
C ASN A 65 3.48 15.29 0.12
N PHE A 66 4.07 14.23 0.67
CA PHE A 66 3.95 12.87 0.16
C PHE A 66 2.57 12.22 0.39
N ASP A 67 1.71 12.86 1.15
CA ASP A 67 0.33 12.41 1.36
C ASP A 67 -0.66 13.06 0.36
N HIS A 68 -0.18 13.96 -0.53
CA HIS A 68 -0.97 14.56 -1.61
C HIS A 68 -0.90 13.69 -2.88
N PRO A 69 -2.01 13.53 -3.66
CA PRO A 69 -2.01 12.74 -4.90
C PRO A 69 -0.91 13.11 -5.90
N ASP A 70 -0.59 14.39 -6.05
CA ASP A 70 0.41 14.88 -7.01
C ASP A 70 1.84 14.40 -6.71
N SER A 71 2.10 13.88 -5.52
CA SER A 71 3.40 13.30 -5.15
C SER A 71 3.68 11.96 -5.83
N LEU A 72 2.65 11.34 -6.40
CA LEU A 72 2.69 10.01 -6.99
C LEU A 72 2.60 10.07 -8.52
N GLU A 73 3.31 9.18 -9.18
CA GLU A 73 3.18 8.92 -10.62
C GLU A 73 2.13 7.84 -10.86
N THR A 74 0.88 8.17 -10.54
CA THR A 74 -0.24 7.22 -10.59
C THR A 74 -0.50 6.70 -12.01
N ASP A 75 -0.23 7.50 -13.03
CA ASP A 75 -0.37 7.08 -14.43
C ASP A 75 0.54 5.90 -14.76
N LEU A 76 1.76 5.85 -14.20
CA LEU A 76 2.66 4.71 -14.36
C LEU A 76 2.08 3.45 -13.71
N LEU A 77 1.51 3.55 -12.50
CA LEU A 77 0.83 2.41 -11.88
C LEU A 77 -0.36 1.94 -12.72
N ILE A 78 -1.18 2.85 -13.23
CA ILE A 78 -2.32 2.50 -14.11
C ILE A 78 -1.82 1.77 -15.36
N GLN A 79 -0.74 2.25 -15.97
CA GLN A 79 -0.15 1.58 -17.14
C GLN A 79 0.33 0.18 -16.78
N HIS A 80 1.02 0.01 -15.66
CA HIS A 80 1.48 -1.30 -15.19
C HIS A 80 0.32 -2.27 -14.95
N LEU A 81 -0.80 -1.81 -14.37
CA LEU A 81 -1.98 -2.65 -14.17
C LEU A 81 -2.60 -3.09 -15.50
N LYS A 82 -2.63 -2.21 -16.51
CA LYS A 82 -3.08 -2.55 -17.87
C LYS A 82 -2.14 -3.56 -18.54
N ASP A 83 -0.83 -3.39 -18.38
CA ASP A 83 0.15 -4.32 -18.94
C ASP A 83 0.04 -5.71 -18.28
N LEU A 84 -0.13 -5.78 -16.97
CA LEU A 84 -0.39 -7.04 -16.26
C LEU A 84 -1.66 -7.72 -16.73
N ARG A 85 -2.76 -6.97 -16.98
CA ARG A 85 -3.99 -7.52 -17.56
C ARG A 85 -3.77 -8.05 -18.99
N ALA A 86 -2.85 -7.45 -19.73
CA ALA A 86 -2.43 -7.89 -21.05
C ALA A 86 -1.36 -9.00 -20.99
N LEU A 87 -1.11 -9.58 -19.80
CA LEU A 87 -0.11 -10.62 -19.54
C LEU A 87 1.32 -10.21 -19.92
N LYS A 88 1.62 -8.91 -19.78
CA LYS A 88 2.96 -8.35 -19.99
C LYS A 88 3.66 -8.11 -18.67
N PRO A 89 4.97 -8.33 -18.59
CA PRO A 89 5.77 -8.00 -17.42
C PRO A 89 5.87 -6.48 -17.24
N ILE A 90 6.14 -6.07 -15.99
CA ILE A 90 6.31 -4.67 -15.61
C ILE A 90 7.62 -4.46 -14.86
N ASP A 91 8.17 -3.25 -14.94
CA ASP A 91 9.39 -2.84 -14.24
C ASP A 91 9.03 -1.76 -13.20
N VAL A 92 8.86 -2.16 -11.93
CA VAL A 92 8.42 -1.30 -10.83
C VAL A 92 9.60 -0.52 -10.25
N PRO A 93 9.53 0.82 -10.13
CA PRO A 93 10.61 1.61 -9.57
C PRO A 93 10.83 1.29 -8.09
N LEU A 94 12.10 1.33 -7.67
CA LEU A 94 12.49 1.22 -6.27
C LEU A 94 12.59 2.61 -5.64
N TYR A 95 11.86 2.81 -4.54
CA TYR A 95 11.82 4.07 -3.81
C TYR A 95 12.53 3.98 -2.46
N ASP A 96 13.42 4.92 -2.18
CA ASP A 96 14.12 5.01 -0.90
C ASP A 96 13.49 6.10 0.00
N PHE A 97 12.88 5.66 1.10
CA PHE A 97 12.24 6.54 2.08
C PHE A 97 13.22 7.40 2.90
N LYS A 98 14.52 7.11 2.87
CA LYS A 98 15.54 7.90 3.58
C LYS A 98 16.03 9.06 2.74
N SER A 99 16.21 8.84 1.45
CA SER A 99 16.61 9.88 0.49
C SER A 99 15.42 10.60 -0.15
N TYR A 100 14.18 10.13 0.10
CA TYR A 100 12.93 10.71 -0.43
C TYR A 100 12.89 10.78 -1.96
N THR A 101 13.45 9.79 -2.63
CA THR A 101 13.43 9.70 -4.10
C THR A 101 13.59 8.25 -4.56
N ARG A 102 13.46 8.04 -5.87
CA ARG A 102 13.76 6.73 -6.49
C ARG A 102 15.25 6.46 -6.50
N THR A 103 15.63 5.20 -6.43
CA THR A 103 17.04 4.76 -6.48
C THR A 103 17.61 4.75 -7.90
N GLY A 104 16.75 4.86 -8.91
CA GLY A 104 17.10 4.66 -10.32
C GLY A 104 17.07 3.18 -10.75
N GLU A 105 16.87 2.27 -9.79
CA GLU A 105 16.71 0.84 -10.06
C GLU A 105 15.23 0.47 -10.19
N VAL A 106 14.95 -0.65 -10.87
CA VAL A 106 13.62 -1.23 -11.03
C VAL A 106 13.62 -2.70 -10.62
N GLU A 107 12.47 -3.17 -10.17
CA GLU A 107 12.23 -4.59 -9.94
C GLU A 107 11.25 -5.11 -10.99
N ARG A 108 11.64 -6.17 -11.70
CA ARG A 108 10.82 -6.77 -12.76
C ARG A 108 9.88 -7.81 -12.19
N PHE A 109 8.61 -7.68 -12.55
CA PHE A 109 7.56 -8.63 -12.17
C PHE A 109 6.87 -9.23 -13.37
N GLU A 110 6.72 -10.55 -13.35
CA GLU A 110 5.89 -11.28 -14.30
C GLU A 110 4.42 -11.28 -13.84
N PRO A 111 3.44 -11.33 -14.77
CA PRO A 111 2.03 -11.40 -14.44
C PRO A 111 1.71 -12.59 -13.53
N GLN A 112 0.84 -12.35 -12.55
CA GLN A 112 0.33 -13.37 -11.65
C GLN A 112 -1.20 -13.39 -11.70
N PRO A 113 -1.87 -14.53 -11.39
CA PRO A 113 -3.33 -14.63 -11.40
C PRO A 113 -4.04 -13.60 -10.52
N VAL A 114 -3.39 -13.15 -9.46
CA VAL A 114 -3.90 -12.11 -8.56
C VAL A 114 -2.85 -11.01 -8.43
N VAL A 115 -3.28 -9.76 -8.60
CA VAL A 115 -2.47 -8.56 -8.34
C VAL A 115 -3.09 -7.83 -7.17
N LEU A 116 -2.34 -7.65 -6.11
CA LEU A 116 -2.75 -6.95 -4.91
C LEU A 116 -2.02 -5.62 -4.85
N VAL A 117 -2.77 -4.52 -4.86
CA VAL A 117 -2.25 -3.15 -4.79
C VAL A 117 -2.62 -2.53 -3.47
N GLU A 118 -1.64 -2.04 -2.71
CA GLU A 118 -1.93 -1.31 -1.49
C GLU A 118 -1.48 0.16 -1.56
N GLY A 119 -2.25 1.04 -0.93
CA GLY A 119 -1.87 2.45 -0.83
C GLY A 119 -2.91 3.29 -0.11
N ILE A 120 -2.49 4.48 0.35
CA ILE A 120 -3.40 5.39 1.05
C ILE A 120 -4.33 6.13 0.08
N LEU A 121 -3.91 6.37 -1.17
CA LEU A 121 -4.62 7.20 -2.15
C LEU A 121 -5.23 6.42 -3.31
N ILE A 122 -5.12 5.08 -3.34
CA ILE A 122 -5.51 4.28 -4.51
C ILE A 122 -7.01 4.37 -4.86
N PHE A 123 -7.88 4.73 -3.91
CA PHE A 123 -9.30 4.94 -4.17
C PHE A 123 -9.68 6.41 -4.32
N ALA A 124 -8.77 7.34 -4.01
CA ALA A 124 -9.00 8.77 -4.17
C ALA A 124 -8.96 9.20 -5.64
N ILE A 125 -8.21 8.49 -6.47
CA ILE A 125 -7.99 8.79 -7.88
C ILE A 125 -8.92 7.93 -8.73
N PRO A 126 -9.91 8.51 -9.43
CA PRO A 126 -10.95 7.77 -10.16
C PRO A 126 -10.36 6.76 -11.16
N GLU A 127 -9.41 7.19 -11.98
CA GLU A 127 -8.82 6.39 -13.06
C GLU A 127 -8.07 5.16 -12.53
N LEU A 128 -7.42 5.29 -11.37
CA LEU A 128 -6.78 4.16 -10.69
C LEU A 128 -7.81 3.26 -10.01
N ARG A 129 -8.81 3.85 -9.36
CA ARG A 129 -9.89 3.12 -8.69
C ARG A 129 -10.65 2.20 -9.64
N ASP A 130 -10.83 2.62 -10.89
CA ASP A 130 -11.53 1.84 -11.93
C ASP A 130 -10.71 0.64 -12.43
N GLN A 131 -9.44 0.52 -12.04
CA GLN A 131 -8.62 -0.66 -12.35
C GLN A 131 -8.88 -1.83 -11.40
N PHE A 132 -9.52 -1.61 -10.25
CA PHE A 132 -9.71 -2.66 -9.24
C PHE A 132 -11.01 -3.45 -9.44
N ASP A 133 -10.89 -4.77 -9.46
CA ASP A 133 -12.04 -5.70 -9.46
C ASP A 133 -12.67 -5.82 -8.07
N ILE A 134 -11.82 -5.75 -7.02
CA ILE A 134 -12.25 -5.77 -5.61
C ILE A 134 -11.55 -4.64 -4.86
N LYS A 135 -12.31 -3.89 -4.08
CA LYS A 135 -11.84 -2.73 -3.31
C LYS A 135 -12.06 -2.96 -1.82
N LEU A 136 -10.97 -3.10 -1.06
CA LEU A 136 -10.97 -3.32 0.37
C LEU A 136 -10.45 -2.07 1.09
N PHE A 137 -11.17 -1.60 2.11
CA PHE A 137 -10.72 -0.47 2.91
C PHE A 137 -10.45 -0.92 4.34
N VAL A 138 -9.19 -0.75 4.79
CA VAL A 138 -8.77 -1.07 6.16
C VAL A 138 -9.03 0.13 7.04
N ASP A 139 -10.06 0.02 7.89
CA ASP A 139 -10.53 1.07 8.77
C ASP A 139 -10.00 0.88 10.19
N THR A 140 -9.33 1.91 10.71
CA THR A 140 -8.71 1.89 12.04
C THR A 140 -8.80 3.29 12.63
N ASP A 141 -9.07 3.37 13.91
CA ASP A 141 -9.20 4.62 14.65
C ASP A 141 -7.93 5.49 14.54
N ALA A 142 -8.12 6.79 14.50
CA ALA A 142 -7.05 7.76 14.21
C ALA A 142 -5.90 7.72 15.22
N ASP A 143 -6.20 7.51 16.50
CA ASP A 143 -5.23 7.39 17.59
C ASP A 143 -4.33 6.16 17.41
N LEU A 144 -4.92 4.99 17.11
CA LEU A 144 -4.17 3.77 16.84
C LEU A 144 -3.30 3.91 15.58
N ARG A 145 -3.83 4.54 14.53
CA ARG A 145 -3.06 4.82 13.31
C ARG A 145 -1.86 5.71 13.60
N PHE A 146 -2.07 6.77 14.39
CA PHE A 146 -1.00 7.68 14.79
C PHE A 146 0.08 6.98 15.62
N MET A 147 -0.29 6.20 16.63
CA MET A 147 0.64 5.46 17.47
C MET A 147 1.49 4.47 16.66
N ARG A 148 0.86 3.74 15.72
CA ARG A 148 1.56 2.79 14.84
C ARG A 148 2.51 3.52 13.88
N ARG A 149 2.07 4.65 13.29
CA ARG A 149 2.92 5.49 12.44
C ARG A 149 4.11 6.04 13.23
N LEU A 150 3.88 6.58 14.42
CA LEU A 150 4.94 7.12 15.28
C LEU A 150 6.00 6.06 15.55
N LYS A 151 5.59 4.88 16.01
CA LYS A 151 6.51 3.76 16.28
C LYS A 151 7.32 3.37 15.03
N ARG A 152 6.66 3.17 13.90
CA ARG A 152 7.31 2.81 12.63
C ARG A 152 8.31 3.89 12.19
N ASP A 153 7.89 5.14 12.14
CA ASP A 153 8.69 6.23 11.57
C ASP A 153 9.92 6.54 12.43
N ILE A 154 9.85 6.33 13.75
CA ILE A 154 11.02 6.42 14.65
C ILE A 154 11.97 5.23 14.42
N HIS A 155 11.46 3.99 14.48
CA HIS A 155 12.33 2.79 14.48
C HIS A 155 12.86 2.40 13.11
N GLU A 156 12.05 2.57 12.04
CA GLU A 156 12.40 2.09 10.71
C GLU A 156 12.92 3.20 9.79
N ARG A 157 12.44 4.45 9.98
CA ARG A 157 12.76 5.59 9.11
C ARG A 157 13.73 6.59 9.75
N GLY A 158 14.10 6.38 11.02
CA GLY A 158 15.05 7.22 11.74
C GLY A 158 14.57 8.65 12.01
N ARG A 159 13.24 8.86 12.05
CA ARG A 159 12.63 10.18 12.32
C ARG A 159 12.60 10.48 13.81
N THR A 160 12.60 11.78 14.17
CA THR A 160 12.35 12.20 15.54
C THR A 160 10.84 12.21 15.82
N MET A 161 10.47 12.05 17.10
CA MET A 161 9.08 12.15 17.53
C MET A 161 8.44 13.47 17.13
N GLU A 162 9.18 14.58 17.30
CA GLU A 162 8.73 15.92 16.96
C GLU A 162 8.43 16.08 15.47
N SER A 163 9.35 15.61 14.62
CA SER A 163 9.16 15.63 13.17
C SER A 163 7.94 14.81 12.73
N VAL A 164 7.68 13.65 13.34
CA VAL A 164 6.50 12.84 13.01
C VAL A 164 5.21 13.53 13.46
N TYR A 165 5.23 14.19 14.63
CA TYR A 165 4.08 14.94 15.17
C TYR A 165 3.72 16.13 14.26
N GLU A 166 4.71 16.96 13.92
CA GLU A 166 4.53 18.11 13.02
C GLU A 166 3.99 17.66 11.65
N GLN A 167 4.62 16.67 11.03
CA GLN A 167 4.16 16.12 9.75
C GLN A 167 2.71 15.59 9.83
N TYR A 168 2.35 14.98 10.97
CA TYR A 168 1.00 14.46 11.14
C TYR A 168 -0.04 15.58 11.15
N LEU A 169 0.19 16.64 11.89
CA LEU A 169 -0.74 17.77 11.99
C LEU A 169 -0.81 18.58 10.68
N ASP A 170 0.35 18.85 10.08
CA ASP A 170 0.43 19.80 8.96
C ASP A 170 0.08 19.16 7.61
N ARG A 171 0.26 17.84 7.47
CA ARG A 171 0.13 17.15 6.17
C ARG A 171 -0.73 15.90 6.25
N VAL A 172 -0.35 14.94 7.09
CA VAL A 172 -0.96 13.60 7.08
C VAL A 172 -2.44 13.66 7.41
N ARG A 173 -2.80 14.35 8.50
CA ARG A 173 -4.20 14.47 8.92
C ARG A 173 -5.05 15.25 7.92
N PRO A 174 -4.65 16.45 7.45
CA PRO A 174 -5.40 17.18 6.43
C PRO A 174 -5.58 16.38 5.13
N MET A 175 -4.54 15.69 4.66
CA MET A 175 -4.64 14.88 3.44
C MET A 175 -5.49 13.62 3.64
N HIS A 176 -5.44 13.03 4.84
CA HIS A 176 -6.32 11.92 5.18
C HIS A 176 -7.80 12.36 5.12
N GLU A 177 -8.13 13.49 5.73
CA GLU A 177 -9.49 14.05 5.75
C GLU A 177 -9.97 14.48 4.34
N ALA A 178 -9.05 14.98 3.50
CA ALA A 178 -9.37 15.44 2.16
C ALA A 178 -9.51 14.31 1.12
N PHE A 179 -8.65 13.29 1.18
CA PHE A 179 -8.53 12.29 0.12
C PHE A 179 -8.81 10.86 0.58
N VAL A 180 -8.28 10.45 1.73
CA VAL A 180 -8.32 9.04 2.15
C VAL A 180 -9.68 8.68 2.73
N GLU A 181 -10.14 9.39 3.75
CA GLU A 181 -11.41 9.10 4.42
C GLU A 181 -12.62 9.19 3.46
N PRO A 182 -12.74 10.21 2.59
CA PRO A 182 -13.84 10.24 1.63
C PRO A 182 -13.81 9.09 0.62
N SER A 183 -12.65 8.50 0.35
CA SER A 183 -12.49 7.39 -0.59
C SER A 183 -13.03 6.06 -0.07
N LYS A 184 -13.22 5.92 1.24
CA LYS A 184 -13.80 4.76 1.91
C LYS A 184 -15.17 4.35 1.34
N ARG A 185 -15.97 5.30 0.88
CA ARG A 185 -17.28 5.06 0.24
C ARG A 185 -17.23 4.22 -1.03
N TYR A 186 -16.05 4.11 -1.65
CA TYR A 186 -15.86 3.34 -2.88
C TYR A 186 -15.44 1.89 -2.62
N ALA A 187 -15.21 1.51 -1.36
CA ALA A 187 -14.84 0.16 -1.00
C ALA A 187 -16.03 -0.79 -1.11
N ASP A 188 -15.78 -2.00 -1.64
CA ASP A 188 -16.75 -3.08 -1.66
C ASP A 188 -16.86 -3.73 -0.27
N LEU A 189 -15.77 -3.70 0.51
CA LEU A 189 -15.73 -4.21 1.88
C LEU A 189 -14.84 -3.33 2.76
N ILE A 190 -15.36 -3.00 3.95
CA ILE A 190 -14.63 -2.31 5.00
C ILE A 190 -14.16 -3.33 6.04
N ILE A 191 -12.85 -3.33 6.34
CA ILE A 191 -12.22 -4.22 7.30
C ILE A 191 -11.93 -3.41 8.57
N PRO A 192 -12.70 -3.63 9.65
CA PRO A 192 -12.54 -2.86 10.89
C PRO A 192 -11.27 -3.27 11.63
N ARG A 193 -10.62 -2.28 12.28
CA ARG A 193 -9.44 -2.43 13.16
C ARG A 193 -8.17 -3.01 12.52
N GLY A 194 -8.11 -3.11 11.19
CA GLY A 194 -6.93 -3.41 10.39
C GLY A 194 -5.88 -4.34 11.02
N GLY A 195 -5.98 -5.64 10.78
CA GLY A 195 -4.89 -6.58 11.01
C GLY A 195 -4.57 -6.93 12.46
N ARG A 196 -5.54 -6.90 13.39
CA ARG A 196 -5.35 -7.46 14.74
C ARG A 196 -5.62 -8.97 14.73
N SER A 197 -4.58 -9.77 14.59
CA SER A 197 -4.58 -11.17 15.05
C SER A 197 -3.78 -11.39 16.33
N GLU A 198 -3.03 -10.39 16.82
CA GLU A 198 -2.06 -10.64 17.90
C GLU A 198 -2.58 -10.44 19.34
N GLU A 199 -3.72 -9.79 19.56
CA GLU A 199 -4.21 -9.54 20.93
C GLU A 199 -5.29 -10.54 21.41
N HIS A 200 -5.86 -11.37 20.55
CA HIS A 200 -6.88 -12.35 20.96
C HIS A 200 -6.38 -13.78 21.20
N THR A 201 -5.10 -14.07 20.98
CA THR A 201 -4.54 -15.41 21.24
C THR A 201 -4.08 -15.61 22.69
N SER A 202 -4.01 -14.57 23.51
CA SER A 202 -3.59 -14.69 24.91
C SER A 202 -4.71 -14.93 25.93
N GLU A 203 -5.98 -14.76 25.54
CA GLU A 203 -7.11 -14.94 26.47
C GLU A 203 -7.78 -16.33 26.43
N LEU A 204 -7.39 -17.21 25.50
CA LEU A 204 -7.98 -18.55 25.39
C LEU A 204 -7.13 -19.70 25.98
N GLN A 205 -6.07 -19.37 26.71
CA GLN A 205 -5.26 -20.38 27.41
C GLN A 205 -5.22 -20.12 28.92
N SER A 206 -6.36 -20.24 29.56
CA SER A 206 -6.40 -20.56 31.00
C SER A 206 -7.14 -21.89 31.17
N PRO A 207 -6.44 -22.97 31.50
CA PRO A 207 -7.13 -24.19 31.86
C PRO A 207 -7.73 -23.96 33.25
N SER A 208 -9.04 -24.11 33.32
CA SER A 208 -9.77 -24.24 34.57
C SER A 208 -9.34 -25.55 35.26
N LEU A 209 -8.85 -25.44 36.44
CA LEU A 209 -8.81 -26.53 37.41
C LEU A 209 -10.18 -26.73 38.05
#